data_73a52172d913d829a5cfd8d65e97d249
#
_entry.id   73a52172d913d829a5cfd8d65e97d249
#
_cell.length_a   1.000
_cell.length_b   1.000
_cell.length_c   1.000
_cell.angle_alpha   90.00
_cell.angle_beta   90.00
_cell.angle_gamma   90.00
#
_symmetry.space_group_name_H-M   'P 1'
#
loop_
_entity.id
_entity.type
_entity.pdbx_description
1 polymer ?
#
loop_
_entity_poly.entity_id
_entity_poly.type
_entity_poly.pdbx_seq_one_letter_code
_entity_poly.pdbx_strand_id
1 'polypeptide(L)'
;MAHSQNAGFGSLSNDRNEPLHFNSDSLIFNQAKNIAELFDGVKITQGKSILNAEYVKVIYSKTDNNLEKILAERNVELKSNTDIAKADKAVYSLIENSISLTGNAQLVQGSNKILADQILIDTKTGLTQLLGGVKTIILPSTN
;
A
#
# COMPACT_ATOMS: atom_id res chain seq x y z
N MET A 1 -8.35 3.76 -26.57
CA MET A 1 -8.07 3.80 -26.09
C MET A 1 -7.33 3.57 -25.36
N ALA A 2 -6.87 3.66 -25.12
CA ALA A 2 -6.19 3.54 -24.51
C ALA A 2 -5.96 3.13 -23.63
N HIS A 3 -5.62 2.78 -23.28
CA HIS A 3 -5.31 2.46 -22.44
C HIS A 3 -4.59 2.39 -21.77
N SER A 4 -4.62 2.50 -21.60
CA SER A 4 -3.88 2.69 -20.92
C SER A 4 -3.21 2.05 -20.18
N GLN A 5 -2.57 1.85 -20.27
CA GLN A 5 -1.90 1.27 -19.43
C GLN A 5 -1.74 1.74 -18.26
N ASN A 6 -2.05 1.28 -17.55
CA ASN A 6 -1.90 1.80 -16.31
C ASN A 6 -0.61 1.44 -15.73
N ALA A 7 0.30 2.38 -15.77
CA ALA A 7 1.46 2.22 -14.95
C ALA A 7 1.02 2.38 -13.52
N GLY A 8 1.43 1.52 -12.65
CA GLY A 8 1.19 1.66 -11.23
C GLY A 8 -0.08 0.99 -10.76
N PHE A 9 -0.75 1.60 -9.84
CA PHE A 9 -1.80 0.94 -9.07
C PHE A 9 -3.19 1.40 -9.44
N GLY A 10 -3.48 1.47 -10.76
CA GLY A 10 -4.79 1.89 -11.23
C GLY A 10 -5.93 1.05 -10.68
N SER A 11 -5.70 -0.24 -10.46
CA SER A 11 -6.73 -1.12 -9.95
C SER A 11 -7.13 -0.82 -8.50
N LEU A 12 -6.29 -0.07 -7.75
CA LEU A 12 -6.65 0.32 -6.40
C LEU A 12 -7.92 1.15 -6.37
N SER A 13 -8.18 1.95 -7.41
CA SER A 13 -9.37 2.77 -7.44
C SER A 13 -10.63 1.91 -7.50
N ASN A 14 -10.55 0.71 -8.06
CA ASN A 14 -11.66 -0.22 -8.10
C ASN A 14 -11.86 -0.93 -6.77
N ASP A 15 -10.78 -1.12 -6.01
CA ASP A 15 -10.82 -1.90 -4.77
C ASP A 15 -11.10 -1.08 -3.53
N ARG A 16 -10.97 0.24 -3.59
CA ARG A 16 -10.99 1.09 -2.39
C ARG A 16 -12.29 1.06 -1.59
N ASN A 17 -13.37 0.61 -2.20
CA ASN A 17 -14.66 0.48 -1.51
C ASN A 17 -14.97 -0.95 -1.10
N GLU A 18 -14.06 -1.89 -1.39
CA GLU A 18 -14.23 -3.27 -0.97
C GLU A 18 -13.92 -3.41 0.51
N PRO A 19 -14.48 -4.43 1.18
CA PRO A 19 -14.16 -4.65 2.59
C PRO A 19 -12.67 -4.89 2.81
N LEU A 20 -12.19 -4.43 3.95
CA LEU A 20 -10.83 -4.67 4.39
C LEU A 20 -10.81 -5.90 5.30
N HIS A 21 -9.98 -6.88 4.96
CA HIS A 21 -9.79 -8.08 5.76
C HIS A 21 -8.36 -8.07 6.32
N PHE A 22 -8.23 -8.35 7.62
CA PHE A 22 -6.95 -8.34 8.30
C PHE A 22 -6.66 -9.72 8.86
N ASN A 23 -5.46 -10.23 8.62
CA ASN A 23 -4.96 -11.47 9.21
C ASN A 23 -3.60 -11.20 9.84
N SER A 24 -3.35 -11.81 11.00
CA SER A 24 -2.07 -11.67 11.69
C SER A 24 -1.97 -12.77 12.73
N ASP A 25 -0.75 -12.97 13.27
CA ASP A 25 -0.57 -13.95 14.34
C ASP A 25 -1.18 -13.46 15.64
N SER A 26 -1.13 -12.15 15.91
CA SER A 26 -1.75 -11.59 17.10
C SER A 26 -2.27 -10.21 16.84
N LEU A 27 -3.24 -9.81 17.66
CA LEU A 27 -3.87 -8.49 17.56
C LEU A 27 -4.13 -7.98 18.98
N ILE A 28 -3.78 -6.73 19.21
CA ILE A 28 -4.07 -6.04 20.46
C ILE A 28 -4.95 -4.85 20.13
N PHE A 29 -6.12 -4.78 20.75
CA PHE A 29 -7.01 -3.64 20.55
C PHE A 29 -6.99 -2.77 21.79
N ASN A 30 -6.69 -1.49 21.62
CA ASN A 30 -6.68 -0.51 22.71
C ASN A 30 -7.87 0.43 22.53
N GLN A 31 -8.93 0.16 23.28
CA GLN A 31 -10.15 0.92 23.13
C GLN A 31 -10.00 2.37 23.58
N ALA A 32 -9.19 2.61 24.61
CA ALA A 32 -8.98 3.98 25.10
C ALA A 32 -8.35 4.88 24.04
N LYS A 33 -7.46 4.33 23.23
CA LYS A 33 -6.77 5.08 22.17
C LYS A 33 -7.42 4.89 20.80
N ASN A 34 -8.37 4.00 20.69
CA ASN A 34 -9.05 3.68 19.44
C ASN A 34 -8.09 3.20 18.35
N ILE A 35 -7.15 2.34 18.76
CA ILE A 35 -6.18 1.76 17.84
C ILE A 35 -6.14 0.24 18.01
N ALA A 36 -5.82 -0.44 16.92
CA ALA A 36 -5.52 -1.86 16.95
C ALA A 36 -4.10 -2.05 16.44
N GLU A 37 -3.38 -2.99 17.01
CA GLU A 37 -2.03 -3.32 16.55
C GLU A 37 -2.00 -4.80 16.20
N LEU A 38 -1.46 -5.09 15.01
CA LEU A 38 -1.36 -6.44 14.48
C LEU A 38 0.11 -6.79 14.35
N PHE A 39 0.46 -8.00 14.80
CA PHE A 39 1.85 -8.43 14.86
C PHE A 39 2.05 -9.72 14.09
N ASP A 40 3.13 -9.75 13.31
CA ASP A 40 3.68 -10.92 12.65
C ASP A 40 2.78 -11.50 11.56
N GLY A 41 3.33 -11.58 10.38
CA GLY A 41 2.64 -12.13 9.24
C GLY A 41 1.35 -11.40 8.92
N VAL A 42 1.37 -10.06 9.02
CA VAL A 42 0.17 -9.27 8.80
C VAL A 42 -0.15 -9.23 7.31
N LYS A 43 -1.40 -9.55 6.99
CA LYS A 43 -1.89 -9.51 5.62
C LYS A 43 -3.21 -8.77 5.60
N ILE A 44 -3.28 -7.72 4.81
CA ILE A 44 -4.49 -6.92 4.64
C ILE A 44 -4.93 -7.07 3.19
N THR A 45 -6.19 -7.48 2.98
CA THR A 45 -6.74 -7.60 1.64
C THR A 45 -7.93 -6.66 1.48
N GLN A 46 -8.00 -6.04 0.31
CA GLN A 46 -9.11 -5.19 -0.07
C GLN A 46 -9.33 -5.42 -1.56
N GLY A 47 -10.42 -6.15 -1.90
CA GLY A 47 -10.62 -6.58 -3.26
C GLY A 47 -9.46 -7.48 -3.70
N LYS A 48 -8.79 -7.10 -4.77
CA LYS A 48 -7.63 -7.85 -5.28
C LYS A 48 -6.31 -7.28 -4.79
N SER A 49 -6.36 -6.19 -4.02
CA SER A 49 -5.16 -5.56 -3.49
C SER A 49 -4.75 -6.22 -2.18
N ILE A 50 -3.45 -6.42 -2.00
CA ILE A 50 -2.90 -7.11 -0.83
C ILE A 50 -1.74 -6.29 -0.28
N LEU A 51 -1.78 -6.02 1.04
CA LEU A 51 -0.66 -5.41 1.73
C LEU A 51 -0.13 -6.39 2.76
N ASN A 52 1.17 -6.65 2.72
CA ASN A 52 1.84 -7.51 3.69
C ASN A 52 2.85 -6.70 4.48
N ALA A 53 2.99 -6.99 5.77
CA ALA A 53 3.97 -6.34 6.64
C ALA A 53 4.18 -7.19 7.87
N GLU A 54 5.18 -6.83 8.67
CA GLU A 54 5.41 -7.52 9.94
C GLU A 54 4.65 -6.89 11.08
N TYR A 55 4.35 -5.60 10.97
CA TYR A 55 3.63 -4.86 11.99
C TYR A 55 2.66 -3.88 11.33
N VAL A 56 1.45 -3.80 11.85
CA VAL A 56 0.44 -2.87 11.36
C VAL A 56 -0.29 -2.24 12.54
N LYS A 57 -0.45 -0.92 12.47
CA LYS A 57 -1.28 -0.17 13.41
C LYS A 57 -2.48 0.38 12.65
N VAL A 58 -3.67 0.11 13.18
CA VAL A 58 -4.92 0.57 12.59
C VAL A 58 -5.51 1.64 13.51
N ILE A 59 -5.82 2.79 12.96
CA ILE A 59 -6.32 3.92 13.73
C ILE A 59 -7.76 4.22 13.31
N TYR A 60 -8.64 4.26 14.30
CA TYR A 60 -10.05 4.56 14.11
C TYR A 60 -10.39 5.94 14.64
N SER A 61 -11.41 6.56 14.07
CA SER A 61 -11.92 7.84 14.54
C SER A 61 -12.55 7.65 15.93
N LYS A 62 -12.29 8.60 16.82
CA LYS A 62 -12.88 8.57 18.15
C LYS A 62 -14.34 9.03 18.15
N THR A 63 -14.78 9.68 17.08
CA THR A 63 -16.16 10.21 17.01
C THR A 63 -17.14 9.21 16.42
N ASP A 64 -16.76 8.52 15.33
CA ASP A 64 -17.70 7.64 14.64
C ASP A 64 -17.18 6.21 14.47
N ASN A 65 -15.98 5.91 15.00
CA ASN A 65 -15.34 4.59 14.90
C ASN A 65 -15.05 4.15 13.47
N ASN A 66 -15.04 5.08 12.54
CA ASN A 66 -14.63 4.75 11.17
C ASN A 66 -13.12 4.62 11.11
N LEU A 67 -12.67 3.76 10.22
CA LEU A 67 -11.25 3.56 9.98
C LEU A 67 -10.66 4.80 9.33
N GLU A 68 -9.60 5.34 9.91
CA GLU A 68 -8.96 6.55 9.40
C GLU A 68 -7.63 6.29 8.71
N LYS A 69 -6.82 5.43 9.31
CA LYS A 69 -5.43 5.29 8.86
C LYS A 69 -4.89 3.91 9.19
N ILE A 70 -4.08 3.38 8.30
CA ILE A 70 -3.37 2.13 8.51
C ILE A 70 -1.88 2.43 8.32
N LEU A 71 -1.08 2.10 9.33
CA LEU A 71 0.38 2.23 9.26
C LEU A 71 0.98 0.83 9.24
N ALA A 72 1.85 0.58 8.28
CA ALA A 72 2.52 -0.70 8.15
C ALA A 72 4.03 -0.49 8.21
N GLU A 73 4.73 -1.39 8.90
CA GLU A 73 6.18 -1.28 9.08
C GLU A 73 6.83 -2.64 8.95
N ARG A 74 8.04 -2.62 8.45
CA ARG A 74 8.94 -3.76 8.28
C ARG A 74 8.48 -4.71 7.18
N ASN A 75 9.29 -4.76 6.13
CA ASN A 75 9.06 -5.62 4.97
C ASN A 75 7.68 -5.41 4.37
N VAL A 76 7.35 -4.14 4.13
CA VAL A 76 6.05 -3.80 3.57
C VAL A 76 6.03 -4.10 2.08
N GLU A 77 4.97 -4.78 1.65
CA GLU A 77 4.78 -5.12 0.25
C GLU A 77 3.33 -4.90 -0.13
N LEU A 78 3.10 -4.07 -1.13
CA LEU A 78 1.76 -3.81 -1.67
C LEU A 78 1.68 -4.41 -3.05
N LYS A 79 0.71 -5.29 -3.25
CA LYS A 79 0.46 -5.93 -4.55
C LYS A 79 -0.90 -5.52 -5.08
N SER A 80 -0.95 -5.17 -6.35
CA SER A 80 -2.20 -4.85 -7.01
C SER A 80 -2.06 -5.26 -8.48
N ASN A 81 -2.82 -6.24 -8.92
CA ASN A 81 -2.63 -6.87 -10.22
C ASN A 81 -1.22 -7.44 -10.32
N THR A 82 -0.44 -6.98 -11.31
CA THR A 82 0.92 -7.45 -11.52
C THR A 82 1.95 -6.49 -10.94
N ASP A 83 1.50 -5.38 -10.35
CA ASP A 83 2.40 -4.38 -9.81
C ASP A 83 2.70 -4.66 -8.35
N ILE A 84 3.95 -4.52 -7.97
CA ILE A 84 4.40 -4.74 -6.60
C ILE A 84 5.20 -3.53 -6.15
N ALA A 85 4.82 -2.96 -5.00
CA ALA A 85 5.60 -1.90 -4.37
C ALA A 85 6.14 -2.43 -3.05
N LYS A 86 7.39 -2.14 -2.77
CA LYS A 86 8.05 -2.55 -1.53
C LYS A 86 8.64 -1.34 -0.84
N ALA A 87 8.61 -1.34 0.48
CA ALA A 87 9.18 -0.25 1.26
C ALA A 87 9.36 -0.70 2.70
N ASP A 88 10.00 0.15 3.51
CA ASP A 88 10.14 -0.12 4.92
C ASP A 88 8.89 0.25 5.68
N LYS A 89 8.15 1.23 5.18
CA LYS A 89 6.98 1.76 5.87
C LYS A 89 5.93 2.17 4.84
N ALA A 90 4.66 1.98 5.21
CA ALA A 90 3.55 2.48 4.40
C ALA A 90 2.50 3.11 5.30
N VAL A 91 1.88 4.17 4.81
CA VAL A 91 0.76 4.83 5.47
C VAL A 91 -0.39 4.92 4.50
N TYR A 92 -1.49 4.24 4.83
CA TYR A 92 -2.71 4.31 4.05
C TYR A 92 -3.68 5.24 4.80
N SER A 93 -3.96 6.39 4.23
CA SER A 93 -4.92 7.33 4.80
C SER A 93 -6.23 7.20 4.05
N LEU A 94 -7.26 6.74 4.75
CA LEU A 94 -8.59 6.64 4.15
C LEU A 94 -9.23 8.01 4.02
N ILE A 95 -8.86 8.93 4.90
CA ILE A 95 -9.39 10.30 4.85
C ILE A 95 -8.84 11.03 3.63
N GLU A 96 -7.54 10.91 3.38
CA GLU A 96 -6.89 11.61 2.27
C GLU A 96 -6.86 10.82 0.98
N ASN A 97 -7.33 9.57 1.02
CA ASN A 97 -7.33 8.69 -0.14
C ASN A 97 -5.94 8.54 -0.74
N SER A 98 -4.98 8.24 0.12
CA SER A 98 -3.59 8.11 -0.32
C SER A 98 -2.87 6.97 0.37
N ILE A 99 -1.90 6.40 -0.33
CA ILE A 99 -0.94 5.47 0.25
C ILE A 99 0.45 6.04 0.01
N SER A 100 1.22 6.17 1.07
CA SER A 100 2.60 6.63 1.00
C SER A 100 3.51 5.50 1.44
N LEU A 101 4.48 5.15 0.59
CA LEU A 101 5.48 4.14 0.92
C LEU A 101 6.84 4.82 0.98
N THR A 102 7.55 4.64 2.08
CA THR A 102 8.83 5.30 2.31
C THR A 102 9.87 4.32 2.84
N GLY A 103 11.13 4.67 2.62
CA GLY A 103 12.25 3.85 3.05
C GLY A 103 12.54 2.76 2.05
N ASN A 104 13.61 2.94 1.26
CA ASN A 104 14.01 1.97 0.23
C ASN A 104 12.85 1.57 -0.65
N ALA A 105 12.05 2.55 -1.07
CA ALA A 105 10.86 2.28 -1.84
C ALA A 105 11.21 1.83 -3.26
N GLN A 106 10.52 0.79 -3.73
CA GLN A 106 10.70 0.33 -5.10
C GLN A 106 9.39 -0.17 -5.67
N LEU A 107 9.22 0.09 -6.95
CA LEU A 107 8.07 -0.37 -7.73
C LEU A 107 8.58 -1.38 -8.74
N VAL A 108 7.96 -2.55 -8.77
CA VAL A 108 8.32 -3.63 -9.70
C VAL A 108 7.14 -3.89 -10.60
N GLN A 109 7.36 -3.78 -11.91
CA GLN A 109 6.36 -4.06 -12.93
C GLN A 109 6.99 -4.99 -13.95
N GLY A 110 6.70 -6.29 -13.83
CA GLY A 110 7.36 -7.27 -14.68
C GLY A 110 8.87 -7.25 -14.49
N SER A 111 9.61 -6.98 -15.56
CA SER A 111 11.07 -6.90 -15.51
C SER A 111 11.59 -5.51 -15.16
N ASN A 112 10.71 -4.55 -15.02
CA ASN A 112 11.10 -3.17 -14.75
C ASN A 112 11.09 -2.88 -13.27
N LYS A 113 12.04 -2.07 -12.82
CA LYS A 113 12.16 -1.72 -11.42
C LYS A 113 12.46 -0.24 -11.30
N ILE A 114 11.72 0.45 -10.44
CA ILE A 114 11.94 1.85 -10.16
C ILE A 114 12.20 2.01 -8.68
N LEU A 115 13.30 2.68 -8.35
CA LEU A 115 13.71 2.94 -6.97
C LEU A 115 13.47 4.42 -6.67
N ALA A 116 13.02 4.73 -5.48
CA ALA A 116 12.78 6.12 -5.07
C ALA A 116 12.80 6.22 -3.55
N ASP A 117 12.82 7.45 -3.04
CA ASP A 117 12.72 7.66 -1.60
C ASP A 117 11.28 7.46 -1.15
N GLN A 118 10.33 7.79 -2.00
CA GLN A 118 8.92 7.72 -1.65
C GLN A 118 8.08 7.36 -2.87
N ILE A 119 7.07 6.53 -2.64
CA ILE A 119 6.03 6.26 -3.63
C ILE A 119 4.73 6.79 -3.04
N LEU A 120 4.03 7.63 -3.77
CA LEU A 120 2.77 8.20 -3.34
C LEU A 120 1.68 7.79 -4.31
N ILE A 121 0.62 7.17 -3.81
CA ILE A 121 -0.47 6.63 -4.63
C ILE A 121 -1.77 7.30 -4.23
N ASP A 122 -2.48 7.84 -5.22
CA ASP A 122 -3.84 8.34 -5.03
C ASP A 122 -4.79 7.16 -5.18
N THR A 123 -5.49 6.78 -4.11
CA THR A 123 -6.34 5.58 -4.15
C THR A 123 -7.64 5.79 -4.91
N LYS A 124 -8.03 7.04 -5.17
CA LYS A 124 -9.21 7.32 -5.99
C LYS A 124 -8.92 7.11 -7.48
N THR A 125 -7.75 7.52 -7.92
CA THR A 125 -7.42 7.52 -9.36
C THR A 125 -6.39 6.48 -9.73
N GLY A 126 -5.61 5.99 -8.77
CA GLY A 126 -4.49 5.10 -9.02
C GLY A 126 -3.23 5.84 -9.47
N LEU A 127 -3.29 7.17 -9.54
CA LEU A 127 -2.11 7.96 -9.93
C LEU A 127 -0.97 7.68 -8.97
N THR A 128 0.18 7.31 -9.53
CA THR A 128 1.35 6.92 -8.75
C THR A 128 2.50 7.86 -9.06
N GLN A 129 3.08 8.44 -8.00
CA GLN A 129 4.22 9.32 -8.11
C GLN A 129 5.40 8.73 -7.36
N LEU A 130 6.57 8.75 -7.98
CA LEU A 130 7.80 8.31 -7.35
C LEU A 130 8.66 9.55 -7.16
N LEU A 131 9.08 9.78 -5.92
CA LEU A 131 9.69 11.04 -5.51
C LEU A 131 11.03 10.78 -4.82
N GLY A 132 12.02 11.60 -5.14
CA GLY A 132 13.32 11.59 -4.49
C GLY A 132 14.26 10.53 -5.02
N GLY A 133 15.34 10.96 -5.67
CA GLY A 133 16.38 10.06 -6.14
C GLY A 133 15.90 8.95 -7.05
N VAL A 134 14.96 9.25 -7.94
CA VAL A 134 14.31 8.21 -8.76
C VAL A 134 15.31 7.57 -9.71
N LYS A 135 15.38 6.24 -9.66
CA LYS A 135 16.26 5.45 -10.52
C LYS A 135 15.44 4.34 -11.16
N THR A 136 15.43 4.33 -12.48
CA THR A 136 14.63 3.38 -13.24
C THR A 136 15.52 2.39 -13.95
N ILE A 137 15.21 1.11 -13.80
CA ILE A 137 15.93 0.01 -14.44
C ILE A 137 14.93 -0.72 -15.31
N ILE A 138 15.20 -0.76 -16.61
CA ILE A 138 14.32 -1.41 -17.57
C ILE A 138 15.09 -2.50 -18.26
N LEU A 139 14.58 -3.73 -18.21
CA LEU A 139 15.16 -4.84 -18.95
C LEU A 139 14.44 -4.94 -20.27
N PRO A 140 15.16 -4.73 -21.39
CA PRO A 140 14.50 -4.85 -22.69
C PRO A 140 14.12 -6.29 -22.98
N SER A 141 13.02 -6.43 -23.70
CA SER A 141 12.57 -7.74 -24.15
C SER A 141 13.55 -8.25 -25.22
N THR A 142 13.87 -9.54 -25.14
CA THR A 142 14.84 -10.14 -26.05
C THR A 142 14.22 -11.21 -26.93
N ASN A 143 13.03 -11.08 -27.31
CA ASN A 143 12.44 -12.10 -28.20
C ASN A 143 12.98 -12.09 -29.57
#